data_a481430902458aac33d25bdea8786e00
#
_entry.id   a481430902458aac33d25bdea8786e00
#
_cell.length_a   1.000
_cell.length_b   1.000
_cell.length_c   1.000
_cell.angle_alpha   90.00
_cell.angle_beta   90.00
_cell.angle_gamma   90.00
#
_symmetry.space_group_name_H-M   'P 1'
#
loop_
_entity.id
_entity.type
_entity.pdbx_description
1 polymer ?
#
loop_
_entity_poly.entity_id
_entity_poly.type
_entity_poly.pdbx_seq_one_letter_code
_entity_poly.pdbx_strand_id
1 'polypeptide(L)'
;MKKFLLSLYAVLAFCSGAHAAEGGFAWDRFPQEKMTDLASLQHGAKLFVNYCLNCHSASFARYNRMRDIGLTEEQIKTNLIFGNEKVGD
;
A
#
# COMPACT_ATOMS: atom_id res chain seq x y z
N MET A 1 28.05 -20.60 39.50
CA MET A 1 28.14 -19.27 38.89
C MET A 1 28.96 -19.25 37.60
N LYS A 2 30.18 -19.77 37.60
CA LYS A 2 31.03 -19.79 36.39
C LYS A 2 30.39 -20.49 35.18
N LYS A 3 29.70 -21.62 35.39
CA LYS A 3 29.01 -22.36 34.33
C LYS A 3 27.78 -21.60 33.79
N PHE A 4 27.12 -20.85 34.64
CA PHE A 4 25.97 -20.03 34.27
C PHE A 4 26.36 -18.81 33.43
N LEU A 5 27.47 -18.16 33.78
CA LEU A 5 28.07 -17.06 33.01
C LEU A 5 28.59 -17.50 31.64
N LEU A 6 29.17 -18.70 31.55
CA LEU A 6 29.62 -19.28 30.28
C LEU A 6 28.41 -19.59 29.35
N SER A 7 27.35 -20.14 29.91
CA SER A 7 26.11 -20.41 29.16
C SER A 7 25.46 -19.12 28.67
N LEU A 8 25.39 -18.09 29.49
CA LEU A 8 24.87 -16.79 29.11
C LEU A 8 25.68 -16.12 28.01
N TYR A 9 27.00 -16.22 28.10
CA TYR A 9 27.90 -15.68 27.08
C TYR A 9 27.74 -16.40 25.72
N ALA A 10 27.59 -17.74 25.74
CA ALA A 10 27.34 -18.53 24.54
C ALA A 10 26.02 -18.15 23.86
N VAL A 11 24.94 -17.92 24.61
CA VAL A 11 23.66 -17.49 24.08
C VAL A 11 23.75 -16.09 23.47
N LEU A 12 24.41 -15.16 24.11
CA LEU A 12 24.64 -13.80 23.59
C LEU A 12 25.51 -13.81 22.32
N ALA A 13 26.52 -14.68 22.24
CA ALA A 13 27.34 -14.80 21.04
C ALA A 13 26.59 -15.40 19.85
N PHE A 14 25.60 -16.28 20.07
CA PHE A 14 24.76 -16.82 19.02
C PHE A 14 23.72 -15.81 18.51
N CYS A 15 23.24 -14.91 19.36
CA CYS A 15 22.30 -13.87 18.95
C CYS A 15 22.91 -12.76 18.08
N SER A 16 24.23 -12.55 18.18
CA SER A 16 24.92 -11.52 17.37
C SER A 16 25.17 -11.93 15.90
N GLY A 17 24.90 -13.19 15.54
CA GLY A 17 25.07 -13.68 14.17
C GLY A 17 23.81 -13.65 13.29
N ALA A 18 22.68 -13.25 13.83
CA ALA A 18 21.45 -13.14 13.07
C ALA A 18 21.38 -11.78 12.33
N HIS A 19 22.33 -11.56 11.44
CA HIS A 19 22.14 -10.56 10.39
C HIS A 19 21.18 -11.16 9.38
N ALA A 20 19.94 -10.69 9.36
CA ALA A 20 19.07 -10.90 8.22
C ALA A 20 19.84 -10.41 7.00
N ALA A 21 20.07 -11.30 6.04
CA ALA A 21 20.76 -10.96 4.82
C ALA A 21 19.97 -9.85 4.12
N GLU A 22 20.41 -8.62 4.23
CA GLU A 22 19.99 -7.51 3.37
C GLU A 22 20.60 -7.70 1.97
N GLY A 23 20.42 -8.90 1.41
CA GLY A 23 20.58 -9.14 -0.01
C GLY A 23 19.34 -8.65 -0.71
N GLY A 24 18.97 -7.38 -0.49
CA GLY A 24 17.75 -6.82 -0.93
C GLY A 24 17.83 -6.41 -2.39
N PHE A 25 16.87 -6.88 -3.17
CA PHE A 25 16.43 -6.18 -4.37
C PHE A 25 16.20 -4.72 -4.01
N ALA A 26 16.81 -3.79 -4.74
CA ALA A 26 16.59 -2.35 -4.54
C ALA A 26 15.18 -2.00 -5.02
N TRP A 27 14.24 -2.00 -4.07
CA TRP A 27 12.87 -1.56 -4.34
C TRP A 27 12.86 -0.06 -4.58
N ASP A 28 12.14 0.35 -5.61
CA ASP A 28 11.85 1.76 -5.82
C ASP A 28 11.06 2.30 -4.62
N ARG A 29 11.51 3.43 -4.10
CA ARG A 29 10.77 4.10 -3.03
C ARG A 29 9.51 4.72 -3.61
N PHE A 30 8.40 4.54 -2.90
CA PHE A 30 7.19 5.28 -3.23
C PHE A 30 7.46 6.80 -3.10
N PRO A 31 7.18 7.59 -4.14
CA PRO A 31 7.39 9.03 -4.11
C PRO A 31 6.36 9.67 -3.17
N GLN A 32 6.78 9.99 -1.95
CA GLN A 32 5.87 10.49 -0.90
C GLN A 32 5.19 11.81 -1.29
N GLU A 33 5.83 12.62 -2.11
CA GLU A 33 5.25 13.85 -2.66
C GLU A 33 3.98 13.59 -3.49
N LYS A 34 3.81 12.38 -4.01
CA LYS A 34 2.61 12.00 -4.77
C LYS A 34 1.41 11.64 -3.89
N MET A 35 1.61 11.42 -2.60
CA MET A 35 0.52 11.07 -1.68
C MET A 35 -0.49 12.19 -1.49
N THR A 36 -0.11 13.41 -1.73
CA THR A 36 -0.98 14.60 -1.61
C THR A 36 -1.22 15.31 -2.95
N ASP A 37 -0.63 14.82 -4.02
CA ASP A 37 -0.85 15.35 -5.36
C ASP A 37 -2.16 14.82 -5.92
N LEU A 38 -3.20 15.64 -5.90
CA LEU A 38 -4.55 15.27 -6.33
C LEU A 38 -4.58 14.77 -7.78
N ALA A 39 -3.83 15.37 -8.68
CA ALA A 39 -3.78 14.95 -10.07
C ALA A 39 -3.22 13.53 -10.21
N SER A 40 -2.16 13.20 -9.49
CA SER A 40 -1.59 11.85 -9.46
C SER A 40 -2.56 10.84 -8.84
N LEU A 41 -3.25 11.20 -7.76
CA LEU A 41 -4.22 10.33 -7.10
C LEU A 41 -5.45 10.05 -7.98
N GLN A 42 -5.97 11.07 -8.65
CA GLN A 42 -7.09 10.93 -9.60
C GLN A 42 -6.68 10.08 -10.81
N HIS A 43 -5.46 10.29 -11.33
CA HIS A 43 -4.92 9.46 -12.40
C HIS A 43 -4.75 7.99 -11.97
N GLY A 44 -4.26 7.76 -10.76
CA GLY A 44 -4.15 6.42 -10.19
C GLY A 44 -5.51 5.73 -10.03
N ALA A 45 -6.52 6.43 -9.56
CA ALA A 45 -7.88 5.92 -9.48
C ALA A 45 -8.43 5.50 -10.85
N LYS A 46 -8.19 6.32 -11.87
CA LYS A 46 -8.56 5.99 -13.25
C LYS A 46 -7.85 4.74 -13.76
N LEU A 47 -6.55 4.62 -13.53
CA LEU A 47 -5.78 3.44 -13.93
C LEU A 47 -6.27 2.18 -13.21
N PHE A 48 -6.55 2.27 -11.92
CA PHE A 48 -7.07 1.14 -11.15
C PHE A 48 -8.41 0.64 -11.72
N VAL A 49 -9.35 1.53 -11.94
CA VAL A 49 -10.69 1.17 -12.46
C VAL A 49 -10.63 0.58 -13.87
N ASN A 50 -9.74 1.09 -14.71
CA ASN A 50 -9.64 0.64 -16.11
C ASN A 50 -8.82 -0.64 -16.30
N TYR A 51 -7.81 -0.89 -15.46
CA TYR A 51 -6.87 -1.99 -15.69
C TYR A 51 -6.83 -3.03 -14.56
N CYS A 52 -7.01 -2.63 -13.32
CA CYS A 52 -6.84 -3.54 -12.17
C CYS A 52 -8.16 -4.15 -11.71
N LEU A 53 -9.24 -3.39 -11.73
CA LEU A 53 -10.56 -3.78 -11.22
C LEU A 53 -11.15 -5.00 -11.96
N ASN A 54 -10.72 -5.27 -13.16
CA ASN A 54 -11.16 -6.43 -13.94
C ASN A 54 -10.72 -7.77 -13.31
N CYS A 55 -9.67 -7.77 -12.51
CA CYS A 55 -9.13 -8.97 -11.88
C CYS A 55 -9.38 -9.03 -10.38
N HIS A 56 -9.39 -7.88 -9.70
CA HIS A 56 -9.62 -7.82 -8.26
C HIS A 56 -10.22 -6.49 -7.85
N SER A 57 -11.06 -6.53 -6.83
CA SER A 57 -11.62 -5.33 -6.20
C SER A 57 -10.66 -4.72 -5.19
N ALA A 58 -10.92 -3.48 -4.81
CA ALA A 58 -10.36 -2.85 -3.63
C ALA A 58 -11.40 -2.96 -2.50
N SER A 59 -11.39 -4.07 -1.77
CA SER A 59 -12.30 -4.30 -0.63
C SER A 59 -12.25 -3.12 0.31
N PHE A 60 -13.29 -2.63 0.86
CA PHE A 60 -13.38 -1.45 1.74
C PHE A 60 -13.16 -0.08 1.07
N ALA A 61 -12.76 -0.01 -0.19
CA ALA A 61 -12.72 1.24 -0.93
C ALA A 61 -14.05 1.43 -1.69
N ARG A 62 -14.80 2.45 -1.31
CA ARG A 62 -16.06 2.80 -1.97
C ARG A 62 -15.85 3.97 -2.91
N TYR A 63 -16.64 4.05 -3.97
CA TYR A 63 -16.54 5.14 -4.94
C TYR A 63 -16.73 6.53 -4.33
N ASN A 64 -17.56 6.68 -3.31
CA ASN A 64 -17.74 7.96 -2.63
C ASN A 64 -16.48 8.51 -1.97
N ARG A 65 -15.48 7.64 -1.66
CA ARG A 65 -14.19 8.06 -1.11
C ARG A 65 -13.32 8.80 -2.14
N MET A 66 -13.67 8.72 -3.41
CA MET A 66 -12.99 9.49 -4.46
C MET A 66 -13.19 11.00 -4.31
N ARG A 67 -14.16 11.43 -3.48
CA ARG A 67 -14.28 12.83 -3.07
C ARG A 67 -13.06 13.32 -2.29
N ASP A 68 -12.43 12.46 -1.53
CA ASP A 68 -11.25 12.79 -0.71
C ASP A 68 -10.04 13.18 -1.58
N ILE A 69 -10.04 12.76 -2.83
CA ILE A 69 -9.03 13.13 -3.83
C ILE A 69 -9.52 14.21 -4.80
N GLY A 70 -10.59 14.92 -4.45
CA GLY A 70 -11.07 16.10 -5.16
C GLY A 70 -12.02 15.85 -6.32
N LEU A 71 -12.57 14.63 -6.46
CA LEU A 71 -13.54 14.34 -7.49
C LEU A 71 -14.97 14.67 -7.02
N THR A 72 -15.75 15.28 -7.90
CA THR A 72 -17.19 15.46 -7.68
C THR A 72 -17.95 14.15 -7.90
N GLU A 73 -19.15 14.04 -7.35
CA GLU A 73 -20.00 12.87 -7.54
C GLU A 73 -20.29 12.59 -9.02
N GLU A 74 -20.51 13.64 -9.80
CA GLU A 74 -20.73 13.53 -11.24
C GLU A 74 -19.48 13.02 -11.96
N GLN A 75 -18.29 13.51 -11.59
CA GLN A 75 -17.04 13.02 -12.16
C GLN A 75 -16.80 11.56 -11.82
N ILE A 76 -17.11 11.13 -10.59
CA ILE A 76 -17.01 9.74 -10.18
C ILE A 76 -17.92 8.85 -11.03
N LYS A 77 -19.20 9.24 -11.17
CA LYS A 77 -20.18 8.49 -11.99
C LYS A 77 -19.73 8.37 -13.44
N THR A 78 -19.28 9.47 -14.02
CA THR A 78 -18.98 9.53 -15.45
C THR A 78 -17.67 8.86 -15.81
N ASN A 79 -16.66 8.92 -14.91
CA ASN A 79 -15.30 8.52 -15.26
C ASN A 79 -14.84 7.23 -14.57
N LEU A 80 -15.48 6.81 -13.50
CA LEU A 80 -15.02 5.67 -12.69
C LEU A 80 -16.03 4.52 -12.59
N ILE A 81 -17.31 4.76 -12.83
CA ILE A 81 -18.37 3.75 -12.75
C ILE A 81 -18.86 3.42 -14.17
N PHE A 82 -18.56 2.22 -14.62
CA PHE A 82 -18.93 1.77 -15.97
C PHE A 82 -20.11 0.78 -15.99
N GLY A 83 -20.56 0.36 -14.82
CA GLY A 83 -21.69 -0.56 -14.63
C GLY A 83 -22.89 0.11 -14.00
N ASN A 84 -23.63 -0.67 -13.22
CA ASN A 84 -24.85 -0.23 -12.53
C ASN A 84 -24.60 0.17 -11.07
N GLU A 85 -23.34 0.22 -10.65
CA GLU A 85 -22.95 0.56 -9.30
C GLU A 85 -23.33 2.01 -8.98
N LYS A 86 -23.58 2.26 -7.71
CA LYS A 86 -23.85 3.61 -7.20
C LYS A 86 -22.59 4.19 -6.56
N VAL A 87 -22.54 5.51 -6.45
CA VAL A 87 -21.41 6.19 -5.79
C VAL A 87 -21.21 5.75 -4.35
N GLY A 88 -22.25 5.27 -3.68
CA GLY A 88 -22.16 4.72 -2.33
C GLY A 88 -21.68 3.29 -2.22
N ASP A 89 -21.51 2.59 -3.33
CA ASP A 89 -21.14 1.18 -3.37
C ASP A 89 -19.63 0.97 -3.18
#